data_56e3180c500a2d2fa7137be092dee369
#
_entry.id   56e3180c500a2d2fa7137be092dee369
#
_cell.length_a   1.000
_cell.length_b   1.000
_cell.length_c   1.000
_cell.angle_alpha   90.00
_cell.angle_beta   90.00
_cell.angle_gamma   90.00
#
_symmetry.space_group_name_H-M   'P 1'
#
loop_
_entity.id
_entity.type
_entity.pdbx_description
1 polymer ?
#
loop_
_entity_poly.entity_id
_entity_poly.type
_entity_poly.pdbx_seq_one_letter_code
_entity_poly.pdbx_strand_id
1 'polypeptide(L)'
;MEEKARIIQEQVTIAHLIAHPDEDLAKKMGVPGAEAVGILTLSPREAAMIAGDFATKAASVQIGFVDRFTGALVIQGSVASVEEALRYTVKALHDVLGFAACETTKS
;
A
#
# COMPACT_ATOMS: atom_id res chain seq x y z
N MET A 1 27.97 -14.42 -3.94
CA MET A 1 27.57 -14.21 -4.11
C MET A 1 26.81 -13.70 -3.79
N GLU A 2 26.71 -13.42 -3.36
CA GLU A 2 26.02 -12.80 -3.06
C GLU A 2 25.07 -12.20 -3.51
N GLU A 3 25.12 -11.92 -4.31
CA GLU A 3 24.24 -11.32 -4.98
C GLU A 3 23.12 -12.10 -5.15
N LYS A 4 23.24 -13.23 -5.24
CA LYS A 4 22.19 -14.03 -5.37
C LYS A 4 21.35 -13.92 -4.26
N ALA A 5 21.80 -13.66 -3.20
CA ALA A 5 21.03 -13.53 -2.05
C ALA A 5 20.04 -12.46 -2.27
N ARG A 6 20.30 -11.69 -3.25
CA ARG A 6 19.43 -10.68 -3.45
C ARG A 6 18.35 -11.08 -4.25
N ILE A 7 18.11 -12.26 -4.46
CA ILE A 7 17.05 -12.74 -5.18
C ILE A 7 15.79 -12.35 -4.56
N ILE A 8 15.75 -12.25 -3.25
CA ILE A 8 14.55 -11.78 -2.64
C ILE A 8 14.43 -10.36 -2.98
N GLN A 9 13.43 -10.06 -3.75
CA GLN A 9 13.27 -8.74 -4.23
C GLN A 9 12.57 -7.86 -3.24
N GLU A 10 13.12 -6.71 -3.01
CA GLU A 10 12.47 -5.65 -2.27
C GLU A 10 11.59 -4.95 -3.29
N GLN A 11 10.32 -5.19 -3.22
CA GLN A 11 9.42 -4.67 -4.24
C GLN A 11 8.01 -4.43 -3.74
N VAL A 12 7.34 -3.48 -4.38
CA VAL A 12 5.92 -3.30 -4.23
C VAL A 12 5.29 -4.14 -5.34
N THR A 13 4.45 -5.09 -4.98
CA THR A 13 3.88 -6.01 -5.96
C THR A 13 2.49 -5.59 -6.41
N ILE A 14 1.73 -4.91 -5.55
CA ILE A 14 0.42 -4.35 -5.90
C ILE A 14 0.30 -2.98 -5.26
N ALA A 15 -0.21 -2.02 -6.02
CA ALA A 15 -0.61 -0.72 -5.49
C ALA A 15 -1.90 -0.36 -6.23
N HIS A 16 -3.04 -0.60 -5.57
CA HIS A 16 -4.34 -0.49 -6.23
C HIS A 16 -5.31 0.35 -5.44
N LEU A 17 -6.04 1.22 -6.14
CA LEU A 17 -7.06 2.04 -5.53
C LEU A 17 -8.43 1.54 -5.95
N ILE A 18 -9.31 1.31 -4.97
CA ILE A 18 -10.70 0.97 -5.23
C ILE A 18 -11.52 2.21 -4.86
N ALA A 19 -12.14 2.84 -5.87
CA ALA A 19 -12.97 4.01 -5.62
C ALA A 19 -14.38 3.54 -5.33
N HIS A 20 -14.97 4.05 -4.26
CA HIS A 20 -16.32 3.73 -3.87
C HIS A 20 -16.59 2.23 -3.79
N PRO A 21 -15.88 1.53 -2.90
CA PRO A 21 -16.04 0.07 -2.80
C PRO A 21 -17.46 -0.29 -2.37
N ASP A 22 -17.91 -1.46 -2.82
CA ASP A 22 -19.16 -2.00 -2.37
C ASP A 22 -19.16 -2.06 -0.85
N GLU A 23 -20.29 -1.72 -0.22
CA GLU A 23 -20.35 -1.63 1.24
C GLU A 23 -20.03 -2.94 1.92
N ASP A 24 -20.47 -4.05 1.34
CA ASP A 24 -20.20 -5.35 1.93
C ASP A 24 -18.71 -5.68 1.86
N LEU A 25 -18.07 -5.34 0.75
CA LEU A 25 -16.63 -5.52 0.60
C LEU A 25 -15.89 -4.64 1.60
N ALA A 26 -16.30 -3.38 1.73
CA ALA A 26 -15.65 -2.46 2.66
C ALA A 26 -15.72 -2.98 4.08
N LYS A 27 -16.86 -3.56 4.48
CA LYS A 27 -16.99 -4.12 5.81
C LYS A 27 -16.04 -5.29 5.99
N LYS A 28 -15.94 -6.15 4.98
CA LYS A 28 -15.06 -7.32 5.06
C LYS A 28 -13.60 -6.93 5.11
N MET A 29 -13.24 -5.78 4.55
CA MET A 29 -11.89 -5.28 4.61
C MET A 29 -11.61 -4.50 5.90
N GLY A 30 -12.61 -4.35 6.77
CA GLY A 30 -12.42 -3.61 8.01
C GLY A 30 -12.46 -2.11 7.86
N VAL A 31 -13.01 -1.60 6.77
CA VAL A 31 -13.10 -0.16 6.49
C VAL A 31 -14.53 0.24 6.09
N PRO A 32 -15.53 -0.04 6.93
CA PRO A 32 -16.91 0.26 6.57
C PRO A 32 -17.07 1.75 6.29
N GLY A 33 -17.82 2.07 5.24
CA GLY A 33 -18.10 3.47 4.89
C GLY A 33 -16.95 4.16 4.18
N ALA A 34 -15.90 3.45 3.80
CA ALA A 34 -14.77 4.09 3.13
C ALA A 34 -15.16 4.63 1.77
N GLU A 35 -14.75 5.86 1.48
CA GLU A 35 -14.98 6.45 0.18
C GLU A 35 -14.05 5.83 -0.85
N ALA A 36 -12.83 5.57 -0.46
CA ALA A 36 -11.85 4.91 -1.32
C ALA A 36 -10.92 4.07 -0.45
N VAL A 37 -10.39 3.00 -1.03
CA VAL A 37 -9.50 2.09 -0.34
C VAL A 37 -8.26 1.91 -1.18
N GLY A 38 -7.09 1.95 -0.55
CA GLY A 38 -5.84 1.65 -1.21
C GLY A 38 -5.28 0.35 -0.69
N ILE A 39 -4.79 -0.49 -1.58
CA ILE A 39 -4.20 -1.76 -1.24
C ILE A 39 -2.78 -1.80 -1.74
N LEU A 40 -1.85 -2.11 -0.83
CA LEU A 40 -0.46 -2.32 -1.18
C LEU A 40 -0.04 -3.68 -0.69
N THR A 41 0.71 -4.39 -1.52
CA THR A 41 1.39 -5.60 -1.06
C THR A 41 2.86 -5.46 -1.37
N LEU A 42 3.68 -5.93 -0.45
CA LEU A 42 5.11 -5.69 -0.49
C LEU A 42 5.89 -6.93 -0.14
N SER A 43 7.12 -6.95 -0.61
CA SER A 43 8.09 -7.96 -0.25
C SER A 43 9.42 -7.25 0.04
N PRO A 44 10.07 -7.49 1.16
CA PRO A 44 9.66 -8.43 2.22
C PRO A 44 8.42 -7.92 2.96
N ARG A 45 7.70 -8.85 3.56
CA ARG A 45 6.39 -8.52 4.14
C ARG A 45 6.44 -7.51 5.27
N GLU A 46 7.55 -7.44 5.98
CA GLU A 46 7.69 -6.45 7.06
C GLU A 46 7.66 -5.03 6.52
N ALA A 47 7.92 -4.85 5.23
CA ALA A 47 7.89 -3.53 4.63
C ALA A 47 6.51 -2.90 4.65
N ALA A 48 5.46 -3.71 4.90
CA ALA A 48 4.11 -3.16 5.00
C ALA A 48 4.03 -2.12 6.12
N MET A 49 4.79 -2.30 7.20
CA MET A 49 4.78 -1.33 8.28
C MET A 49 5.44 -0.02 7.87
N ILE A 50 6.51 -0.11 7.08
CA ILE A 50 7.18 1.10 6.59
C ILE A 50 6.28 1.81 5.59
N ALA A 51 5.59 1.04 4.74
CA ALA A 51 4.66 1.61 3.79
C ALA A 51 3.54 2.36 4.51
N GLY A 52 3.04 1.81 5.61
CA GLY A 52 2.02 2.48 6.40
C GLY A 52 2.50 3.82 6.93
N ASP A 53 3.74 3.90 7.36
CA ASP A 53 4.31 5.14 7.83
C ASP A 53 4.38 6.16 6.69
N PHE A 54 4.89 5.76 5.53
CA PHE A 54 4.96 6.67 4.40
C PHE A 54 3.56 7.15 3.99
N ALA A 55 2.59 6.24 3.94
CA ALA A 55 1.25 6.58 3.46
C ALA A 55 0.58 7.60 4.37
N THR A 56 0.66 7.41 5.67
CA THR A 56 -0.03 8.31 6.60
C THR A 56 0.67 9.66 6.71
N LYS A 57 1.94 9.73 6.35
CA LYS A 57 2.64 11.00 6.32
C LYS A 57 2.43 11.75 5.01
N ALA A 58 2.03 11.05 3.96
CA ALA A 58 1.89 11.65 2.64
C ALA A 58 0.57 12.36 2.42
N ALA A 59 -0.50 11.84 2.99
CA ALA A 59 -1.82 12.36 2.71
C ALA A 59 -2.76 12.04 3.87
N SER A 60 -3.98 12.58 3.79
CA SER A 60 -4.97 12.42 4.84
C SER A 60 -5.67 11.08 4.68
N VAL A 61 -4.98 10.02 5.03
CA VAL A 61 -5.53 8.67 4.97
C VAL A 61 -5.41 8.01 6.34
N GLN A 62 -6.22 6.98 6.54
CA GLN A 62 -6.20 6.20 7.76
C GLN A 62 -5.84 4.77 7.40
N ILE A 63 -5.16 4.08 8.29
CA ILE A 63 -4.82 2.69 8.08
C ILE A 63 -6.04 1.85 8.43
N GLY A 64 -6.49 1.02 7.48
CA GLY A 64 -7.53 0.03 7.73
C GLY A 64 -6.93 -1.16 8.46
N PHE A 65 -5.85 -1.71 7.91
CA PHE A 65 -5.05 -2.67 8.65
C PHE A 65 -3.69 -2.80 7.96
N VAL A 66 -2.73 -3.31 8.72
CA VAL A 66 -1.42 -3.65 8.19
C VAL A 66 -1.11 -5.06 8.65
N ASP A 67 -0.68 -5.90 7.73
CA ASP A 67 -0.42 -7.29 8.03
C ASP A 67 1.04 -7.60 7.70
N ARG A 68 1.86 -7.68 8.74
CA ARG A 68 3.28 -7.95 8.56
C ARG A 68 3.56 -9.40 8.19
N PHE A 69 2.56 -10.27 8.29
CA PHE A 69 2.75 -11.68 7.96
C PHE A 69 2.54 -11.94 6.48
N THR A 70 1.70 -11.13 5.82
CA THR A 70 1.45 -11.29 4.38
C THR A 70 2.05 -10.15 3.57
N GLY A 71 2.43 -9.05 4.21
CA GLY A 71 2.95 -7.90 3.49
C GLY A 71 1.87 -7.02 2.90
N ALA A 72 0.66 -7.06 3.45
CA ALA A 72 -0.46 -6.28 2.94
C ALA A 72 -0.71 -5.06 3.80
N LEU A 73 -1.05 -3.96 3.15
CA LEU A 73 -1.45 -2.73 3.82
C LEU A 73 -2.73 -2.23 3.15
N VAL A 74 -3.73 -1.91 3.96
CA VAL A 74 -4.98 -1.33 3.48
C VAL A 74 -5.14 0.03 4.11
N ILE A 75 -5.34 1.06 3.27
CA ILE A 75 -5.56 2.43 3.74
C ILE A 75 -6.90 2.91 3.21
N GLN A 76 -7.47 3.92 3.85
CA GLN A 76 -8.74 4.48 3.43
C GLN A 76 -8.71 5.99 3.53
N GLY A 77 -9.58 6.64 2.77
CA GLY A 77 -9.70 8.09 2.76
C GLY A 77 -10.49 8.52 1.53
N SER A 78 -10.38 9.79 1.17
CA SER A 78 -10.98 10.26 -0.06
C SER A 78 -10.23 9.66 -1.24
N VAL A 79 -10.86 9.63 -2.40
CA VAL A 79 -10.21 9.10 -3.61
C VAL A 79 -8.89 9.82 -3.85
N ALA A 80 -8.89 11.15 -3.77
CA ALA A 80 -7.68 11.94 -4.03
C ALA A 80 -6.59 11.65 -3.00
N SER A 81 -6.95 11.53 -1.72
CA SER A 81 -5.96 11.28 -0.67
C SER A 81 -5.37 9.88 -0.79
N VAL A 82 -6.20 8.89 -1.08
CA VAL A 82 -5.70 7.53 -1.24
C VAL A 82 -4.78 7.43 -2.45
N GLU A 83 -5.15 8.09 -3.55
CA GLU A 83 -4.33 8.07 -4.74
C GLU A 83 -2.97 8.72 -4.46
N GLU A 84 -2.96 9.84 -3.79
CA GLU A 84 -1.73 10.53 -3.44
C GLU A 84 -0.87 9.67 -2.52
N ALA A 85 -1.48 9.04 -1.51
CA ALA A 85 -0.75 8.21 -0.58
C ALA A 85 -0.11 7.00 -1.27
N LEU A 86 -0.84 6.37 -2.20
CA LEU A 86 -0.30 5.22 -2.93
C LEU A 86 0.89 5.64 -3.78
N ARG A 87 0.76 6.72 -4.54
CA ARG A 87 1.83 7.17 -5.43
C ARG A 87 3.07 7.58 -4.65
N TYR A 88 2.87 8.33 -3.58
CA TYR A 88 4.00 8.77 -2.77
C TYR A 88 4.69 7.57 -2.13
N THR A 89 3.93 6.61 -1.62
CA THR A 89 4.50 5.47 -0.91
C THR A 89 5.36 4.63 -1.86
N VAL A 90 4.84 4.35 -3.06
CA VAL A 90 5.61 3.59 -4.04
C VAL A 90 6.90 4.32 -4.41
N LYS A 91 6.79 5.65 -4.64
CA LYS A 91 7.95 6.42 -4.99
C LYS A 91 8.95 6.49 -3.85
N ALA A 92 8.49 6.70 -2.63
CA ALA A 92 9.38 6.79 -1.48
C ALA A 92 10.10 5.47 -1.21
N LEU A 93 9.41 4.35 -1.33
CA LEU A 93 10.03 3.05 -1.16
C LEU A 93 11.13 2.85 -2.20
N HIS A 94 10.87 3.29 -3.42
CA HIS A 94 11.87 3.19 -4.48
C HIS A 94 13.06 4.13 -4.22
N ASP A 95 12.78 5.41 -3.95
CA ASP A 95 13.83 6.42 -3.84
C ASP A 95 14.66 6.27 -2.56
N VAL A 96 14.02 5.92 -1.46
CA VAL A 96 14.70 5.88 -0.17
C VAL A 96 15.29 4.51 0.11
N LEU A 97 14.57 3.45 -0.24
CA LEU A 97 14.96 2.10 0.14
C LEU A 97 15.33 1.19 -1.05
N GLY A 98 15.22 1.70 -2.26
CA GLY A 98 15.62 0.93 -3.44
C GLY A 98 14.66 -0.17 -3.86
N PHE A 99 13.41 -0.11 -3.39
CA PHE A 99 12.41 -1.11 -3.77
C PHE A 99 12.07 -0.99 -5.25
N ALA A 100 11.81 -2.11 -5.89
CA ALA A 100 11.27 -2.09 -7.24
C ALA A 100 9.83 -1.59 -7.16
N ALA A 101 9.50 -0.62 -7.98
CA ALA A 101 8.19 0.01 -7.98
C ALA A 101 7.25 -0.72 -8.93
N CYS A 102 5.95 -0.52 -8.73
CA CYS A 102 4.95 -0.98 -9.69
C CYS A 102 4.02 0.19 -9.99
N GLU A 103 3.22 0.05 -11.03
CA GLU A 103 2.27 1.09 -11.37
C GLU A 103 1.11 1.08 -10.38
N THR A 104 0.58 2.25 -10.09
CA THR A 104 -0.63 2.39 -9.30
C THR A 104 -1.82 2.17 -10.21
N THR A 105 -2.67 1.22 -9.89
CA THR A 105 -3.85 0.90 -10.68
C THR A 105 -5.11 1.33 -9.94
N LYS A 106 -6.25 1.34 -10.64
CA LYS A 106 -7.48 1.87 -10.07
C LYS A 106 -8.69 1.13 -10.61
N SER A 107 -9.64 0.90 -9.77
CA SER A 107 -10.93 0.34 -10.19
C SER A 107 -12.11 1.04 -9.50
#